data_b3fc2fed1cd2b0f5640cbde79b315333
#
_entry.id   b3fc2fed1cd2b0f5640cbde79b315333
#
_cell.length_a   1.000
_cell.length_b   1.000
_cell.length_c   1.000
_cell.angle_alpha   90.00
_cell.angle_beta   90.00
_cell.angle_gamma   90.00
#
_symmetry.space_group_name_H-M   'P 1'
#
loop_
_entity.id
_entity.type
_entity.pdbx_description
1 polymer ?
#
loop_
_entity_poly.entity_id
_entity_poly.type
_entity_poly.pdbx_seq_one_letter_code
_entity_poly.pdbx_strand_id
1 'polypeptide(L)'
;MATGKSALKPLLSFRLPGLLQTSHRCVRYLHKAVRRGFVPSPTPFVPDTKTFLTLIGRNMSQYSDKLSSWEQLFTISSQELRELGVEPARQRRYLLRWVDKFRRGEYGVGGNLDHVTDGVAELRAVEVPREQDSRYRYHHRQGYRHSFIQPGCKWVIVNLPVGETEVKENMFSIKKYSEIKLHRGNKIKGPYVELLPGANGSAAKITVQEGMWEDKLGRKIDGGERRRAEVRAKRQIAESKKQ
;
A
#
# COMPACT_ATOMS: atom_id res chain seq x y z
N MET A 1 -22.79 94.49 -19.28
CA MET A 1 -21.49 94.05 -18.76
C MET A 1 -21.73 93.10 -17.60
N ALA A 2 -21.60 91.84 -17.85
CA ALA A 2 -21.66 90.82 -16.80
C ALA A 2 -20.75 89.67 -17.14
N THR A 3 -19.67 89.55 -16.39
CA THR A 3 -18.64 88.53 -16.56
C THR A 3 -19.06 87.25 -15.85
N GLY A 4 -19.31 86.21 -16.66
CA GLY A 4 -19.61 84.88 -16.16
C GLY A 4 -18.32 84.16 -15.66
N LYS A 5 -18.31 83.82 -14.37
CA LYS A 5 -17.32 82.90 -13.80
C LYS A 5 -17.74 81.46 -13.98
N SER A 6 -17.08 80.72 -14.81
CA SER A 6 -17.22 79.25 -14.94
C SER A 6 -16.59 78.55 -13.76
N ALA A 7 -17.36 77.80 -12.97
CA ALA A 7 -16.89 76.99 -11.87
C ALA A 7 -16.47 75.62 -12.41
N LEU A 8 -15.20 75.33 -12.35
CA LEU A 8 -14.63 74.00 -12.59
C LEU A 8 -15.04 73.05 -11.44
N LYS A 9 -15.75 71.97 -11.77
CA LYS A 9 -16.08 70.91 -10.85
C LYS A 9 -14.82 69.99 -10.67
N PRO A 10 -14.49 69.58 -9.43
CA PRO A 10 -13.38 68.64 -9.23
C PRO A 10 -13.79 67.24 -9.69
N LEU A 11 -12.91 66.63 -10.48
CA LEU A 11 -13.00 65.22 -10.86
C LEU A 11 -12.76 64.36 -9.63
N LEU A 12 -13.79 63.62 -9.22
CA LEU A 12 -13.74 62.57 -8.22
C LEU A 12 -12.88 61.42 -8.79
N SER A 13 -11.65 61.29 -8.33
CA SER A 13 -10.81 60.13 -8.59
C SER A 13 -11.37 58.93 -7.84
N PHE A 14 -12.04 58.05 -8.54
CA PHE A 14 -12.39 56.73 -8.04
C PHE A 14 -11.09 55.94 -7.84
N ARG A 15 -10.65 55.83 -6.59
CA ARG A 15 -9.68 54.79 -6.21
C ARG A 15 -10.42 53.46 -6.27
N LEU A 16 -10.10 52.66 -7.27
CA LEU A 16 -10.43 51.24 -7.30
C LEU A 16 -9.72 50.56 -6.11
N PRO A 17 -10.44 49.83 -5.25
CA PRO A 17 -9.79 49.03 -4.23
C PRO A 17 -8.94 47.98 -4.94
N GLY A 18 -7.63 47.97 -4.60
CA GLY A 18 -6.68 47.01 -5.13
C GLY A 18 -7.20 45.60 -4.93
N LEU A 19 -7.46 44.92 -6.03
CA LEU A 19 -7.62 43.48 -6.05
C LEU A 19 -6.33 42.90 -5.46
N LEU A 20 -6.40 42.50 -4.18
CA LEU A 20 -5.46 41.61 -3.57
C LEU A 20 -5.50 40.32 -4.39
N GLN A 21 -4.60 40.24 -5.37
CA GLN A 21 -4.30 38.97 -6.00
C GLN A 21 -3.75 38.04 -4.91
N THR A 22 -4.66 37.33 -4.26
CA THR A 22 -4.29 36.14 -3.53
C THR A 22 -3.73 35.16 -4.56
N SER A 23 -2.41 35.15 -4.68
CA SER A 23 -1.73 34.09 -5.38
C SER A 23 -2.17 32.79 -4.71
N HIS A 24 -3.15 32.11 -5.28
CA HIS A 24 -3.47 30.75 -4.93
C HIS A 24 -2.20 29.94 -5.23
N ARG A 25 -1.34 29.83 -4.22
CA ARG A 25 -0.29 28.82 -4.25
C ARG A 25 -1.01 27.50 -4.44
N CYS A 26 -0.94 26.97 -5.65
CA CYS A 26 -1.40 25.64 -5.98
C CYS A 26 -0.52 24.66 -5.21
N VAL A 27 -0.80 24.49 -3.93
CA VAL A 27 -0.16 23.50 -3.08
C VAL A 27 -0.74 22.17 -3.52
N ARG A 28 -0.04 21.49 -4.39
CA ARG A 28 -0.33 20.09 -4.68
C ARG A 28 -0.06 19.31 -3.40
N TYR A 29 -1.08 18.98 -2.66
CA TYR A 29 -1.02 17.99 -1.58
C TYR A 29 -0.78 16.62 -2.21
N LEU A 30 0.45 16.38 -2.67
CA LEU A 30 0.85 15.10 -3.26
C LEU A 30 0.87 13.97 -2.22
N HIS A 31 0.89 14.30 -0.94
CA HIS A 31 0.96 13.32 0.14
C HIS A 31 -0.02 13.72 1.24
N LYS A 32 -0.77 12.73 1.75
CA LYS A 32 -1.52 12.90 2.98
C LYS A 32 -0.54 13.35 4.07
N ALA A 33 -0.83 14.46 4.73
CA ALA A 33 0.01 14.94 5.83
C ALA A 33 0.05 13.86 6.91
N VAL A 34 1.23 13.27 7.10
CA VAL A 34 1.46 12.30 8.17
C VAL A 34 1.84 13.09 9.41
N ARG A 35 1.17 12.85 10.53
CA ARG A 35 1.54 13.44 11.82
C ARG A 35 2.91 12.89 12.19
N ARG A 36 3.93 13.76 12.21
CA ARG A 36 5.26 13.40 12.70
C ARG A 36 5.14 12.97 14.15
N GLY A 37 5.78 11.86 14.54
CA GLY A 37 5.72 11.32 15.88
C GLY A 37 4.55 10.35 16.16
N PHE A 38 3.63 10.14 15.20
CA PHE A 38 2.62 9.09 15.36
C PHE A 38 3.24 7.72 15.19
N VAL A 39 3.09 6.87 16.22
CA VAL A 39 3.48 5.46 16.20
C VAL A 39 2.23 4.63 15.92
N PRO A 40 2.13 3.98 14.75
CA PRO A 40 0.99 3.13 14.45
C PRO A 40 1.05 1.85 15.28
N SER A 41 -0.10 1.25 15.58
CA SER A 41 -0.16 -0.06 16.20
C SER A 41 0.41 -1.13 15.27
N PRO A 42 1.11 -2.15 15.79
CA PRO A 42 1.48 -3.32 15.03
C PRO A 42 0.25 -3.97 14.39
N THR A 43 0.41 -4.57 13.21
CA THR A 43 -0.64 -5.37 12.56
C THR A 43 -0.40 -6.85 12.84
N PRO A 44 -1.43 -7.73 12.77
CA PRO A 44 -1.22 -9.16 13.00
C PRO A 44 -0.18 -9.79 12.07
N PHE A 45 -0.03 -9.27 10.85
CA PHE A 45 0.99 -9.73 9.91
C PHE A 45 2.38 -9.15 10.21
N VAL A 46 2.46 -8.03 10.93
CA VAL A 46 3.70 -7.34 11.31
C VAL A 46 3.68 -7.05 12.81
N PRO A 47 3.87 -8.06 13.66
CA PRO A 47 3.78 -7.91 15.11
C PRO A 47 4.97 -7.17 15.70
N ASP A 48 6.14 -7.27 15.07
CA ASP A 48 7.39 -6.77 15.61
C ASP A 48 8.29 -6.07 14.55
N THR A 49 9.34 -5.41 15.04
CA THR A 49 10.33 -4.72 14.20
C THR A 49 11.10 -5.69 13.32
N LYS A 50 11.42 -6.87 13.79
CA LYS A 50 12.15 -7.89 13.04
C LYS A 50 11.36 -8.33 11.81
N THR A 51 10.08 -8.65 11.98
CA THR A 51 9.17 -8.99 10.87
C THR A 51 9.05 -7.84 9.88
N PHE A 52 8.92 -6.59 10.37
CA PHE A 52 8.86 -5.42 9.50
C PHE A 52 10.14 -5.28 8.65
N LEU A 53 11.32 -5.38 9.27
CA LEU A 53 12.59 -5.27 8.57
C LEU A 53 12.81 -6.42 7.58
N THR A 54 12.35 -7.63 7.89
CA THR A 54 12.37 -8.79 6.98
C THR A 54 11.49 -8.54 5.75
N LEU A 55 10.28 -8.04 5.95
CA LEU A 55 9.32 -7.78 4.87
C LEU A 55 9.82 -6.71 3.88
N ILE A 56 10.41 -5.61 4.36
CA ILE A 56 10.93 -4.57 3.48
C ILE A 56 12.16 -5.02 2.69
N GLY A 57 12.84 -6.08 3.11
CA GLY A 57 13.98 -6.67 2.39
C GLY A 57 15.23 -5.78 2.35
N ARG A 58 16.05 -5.92 1.32
CA ARG A 58 17.35 -5.23 1.14
C ARG A 58 18.32 -5.44 2.30
N ASN A 59 18.30 -6.63 2.88
CA ASN A 59 19.12 -7.00 4.04
C ASN A 59 18.89 -6.09 5.26
N MET A 60 17.67 -5.49 5.38
CA MET A 60 17.35 -4.66 6.54
C MET A 60 17.22 -5.48 7.82
N SER A 61 16.95 -6.78 7.72
CA SER A 61 16.90 -7.72 8.85
C SER A 61 18.17 -7.73 9.70
N GLN A 62 19.33 -7.40 9.13
CA GLN A 62 20.61 -7.28 9.85
C GLN A 62 20.62 -6.18 10.93
N TYR A 63 19.70 -5.23 10.86
CA TYR A 63 19.57 -4.15 11.84
C TYR A 63 18.51 -4.42 12.91
N SER A 64 17.93 -5.65 12.96
CA SER A 64 16.90 -6.01 13.93
C SER A 64 17.34 -5.84 15.37
N ASP A 65 18.59 -6.19 15.69
CA ASP A 65 19.14 -6.11 17.03
C ASP A 65 19.37 -4.67 17.49
N LYS A 66 19.64 -3.78 16.53
CA LYS A 66 19.85 -2.34 16.77
C LYS A 66 18.54 -1.55 16.88
N LEU A 67 17.47 -2.08 16.28
CA LEU A 67 16.15 -1.49 16.22
C LEU A 67 15.11 -2.46 16.84
N SER A 68 15.31 -2.80 18.10
CA SER A 68 14.49 -3.79 18.80
C SER A 68 13.10 -3.27 19.18
N SER A 69 12.99 -1.96 19.48
CA SER A 69 11.73 -1.35 19.90
C SER A 69 10.91 -0.85 18.73
N TRP A 70 9.60 -1.17 18.75
CA TRP A 70 8.64 -0.67 17.77
C TRP A 70 8.54 0.86 17.78
N GLU A 71 8.47 1.45 18.95
CA GLU A 71 8.41 2.90 19.10
C GLU A 71 9.66 3.58 18.57
N GLN A 72 10.85 3.03 18.90
CA GLN A 72 12.12 3.53 18.38
C GLN A 72 12.15 3.53 16.85
N LEU A 73 11.70 2.45 16.19
CA LEU A 73 11.64 2.35 14.73
C LEU A 73 10.83 3.50 14.12
N PHE A 74 9.75 3.90 14.77
CA PHE A 74 8.85 4.93 14.24
C PHE A 74 9.22 6.36 14.70
N THR A 75 10.10 6.55 15.66
CA THR A 75 10.53 7.90 16.11
C THR A 75 11.92 8.27 15.61
N ILE A 76 12.73 7.29 15.21
CA ILE A 76 14.13 7.46 14.85
C ILE A 76 14.35 8.42 13.67
N SER A 77 15.35 9.28 13.79
CA SER A 77 15.79 10.19 12.74
C SER A 77 16.85 9.57 11.82
N SER A 78 17.09 10.21 10.67
CA SER A 78 18.15 9.76 9.75
C SER A 78 19.56 9.90 10.35
N GLN A 79 19.76 10.83 11.27
CA GLN A 79 21.02 11.03 11.96
C GLN A 79 21.29 9.89 12.95
N GLU A 80 20.33 9.58 13.81
CA GLU A 80 20.42 8.45 14.75
C GLU A 80 20.61 7.11 14.02
N LEU A 81 19.94 6.90 12.88
CA LEU A 81 20.19 5.72 12.04
C LEU A 81 21.64 5.65 11.53
N ARG A 82 22.28 6.81 11.28
CA ARG A 82 23.70 6.86 10.91
C ARG A 82 24.60 6.47 12.08
N GLU A 83 24.30 6.96 13.28
CA GLU A 83 25.01 6.64 14.51
C GLU A 83 24.88 5.16 14.86
N LEU A 84 23.72 4.54 14.61
CA LEU A 84 23.50 3.08 14.70
C LEU A 84 24.25 2.28 13.60
N GLY A 85 24.92 2.95 12.67
CA GLY A 85 25.68 2.31 11.61
C GLY A 85 24.84 1.76 10.46
N VAL A 86 23.67 2.32 10.22
CA VAL A 86 22.89 1.99 9.01
C VAL A 86 23.47 2.75 7.83
N GLU A 87 24.36 2.09 7.09
CA GLU A 87 25.03 2.61 5.91
C GLU A 87 24.63 1.78 4.66
N PRO A 88 24.57 2.36 3.47
CA PRO A 88 24.71 3.76 3.07
C PRO A 88 23.45 4.61 3.28
N ALA A 89 23.53 5.92 3.06
CA ALA A 89 22.40 6.85 3.18
C ALA A 89 21.15 6.45 2.38
N ARG A 90 21.31 5.64 1.32
CA ARG A 90 20.20 5.08 0.53
C ARG A 90 19.36 4.11 1.37
N GLN A 91 19.98 3.31 2.24
CA GLN A 91 19.28 2.37 3.13
C GLN A 91 18.47 3.13 4.19
N ARG A 92 19.06 4.18 4.81
CA ARG A 92 18.33 5.03 5.77
C ARG A 92 17.09 5.66 5.15
N ARG A 93 17.23 6.26 3.95
CA ARG A 93 16.09 6.83 3.21
C ARG A 93 15.04 5.79 2.83
N TYR A 94 15.47 4.59 2.51
CA TYR A 94 14.57 3.48 2.18
C TYR A 94 13.76 3.05 3.40
N LEU A 95 14.41 2.85 4.55
CA LEU A 95 13.76 2.50 5.80
C LEU A 95 12.73 3.57 6.21
N LEU A 96 13.15 4.83 6.28
CA LEU A 96 12.26 5.94 6.66
C LEU A 96 11.05 6.08 5.71
N ARG A 97 11.24 5.83 4.42
CA ARG A 97 10.14 5.83 3.46
C ARG A 97 9.12 4.71 3.72
N TRP A 98 9.56 3.53 4.14
CA TRP A 98 8.67 2.44 4.52
C TRP A 98 7.97 2.71 5.85
N VAL A 99 8.66 3.30 6.82
CA VAL A 99 8.06 3.80 8.06
C VAL A 99 6.93 4.80 7.76
N ASP A 100 7.17 5.75 6.86
CA ASP A 100 6.15 6.72 6.46
C ASP A 100 4.97 6.07 5.68
N LYS A 101 5.23 5.09 4.83
CA LYS A 101 4.17 4.31 4.16
C LYS A 101 3.30 3.58 5.19
N PHE A 102 3.92 2.90 6.14
CA PHE A 102 3.21 2.16 7.18
C PHE A 102 2.35 3.09 8.05
N ARG A 103 2.85 4.26 8.43
CA ARG A 103 2.06 5.30 9.13
C ARG A 103 0.82 5.74 8.36
N ARG A 104 0.88 5.77 7.05
CA ARG A 104 -0.25 6.11 6.17
C ARG A 104 -1.23 4.97 5.96
N GLY A 105 -0.95 3.78 6.49
CA GLY A 105 -1.72 2.57 6.22
C GLY A 105 -1.47 2.00 4.81
N GLU A 106 -0.37 2.40 4.17
CA GLU A 106 0.04 1.87 2.87
C GLU A 106 0.91 0.63 3.08
N TYR A 107 0.26 -0.49 3.29
CA TYR A 107 0.92 -1.77 3.50
C TYR A 107 1.24 -2.47 2.17
N GLY A 108 2.26 -3.34 2.19
CA GLY A 108 2.47 -4.31 1.13
C GLY A 108 1.53 -5.51 1.25
N VAL A 109 1.83 -6.57 0.50
CA VAL A 109 1.04 -7.81 0.49
C VAL A 109 0.93 -8.37 1.91
N GLY A 110 -0.28 -8.73 2.31
CA GLY A 110 -0.55 -9.32 3.62
C GLY A 110 -0.64 -8.35 4.79
N GLY A 111 -0.13 -7.11 4.67
CA GLY A 111 -0.03 -6.19 5.80
C GLY A 111 -1.36 -5.69 6.39
N ASN A 112 -2.46 -5.89 5.69
CA ASN A 112 -3.81 -5.56 6.14
C ASN A 112 -4.68 -6.78 6.44
N LEU A 113 -4.07 -7.94 6.68
CA LEU A 113 -4.76 -9.16 7.12
C LEU A 113 -5.01 -9.09 8.63
N ASP A 114 -6.18 -9.54 9.05
CA ASP A 114 -6.62 -9.49 10.45
C ASP A 114 -6.38 -10.81 11.18
N HIS A 115 -6.47 -11.94 10.48
CA HIS A 115 -6.25 -13.26 11.03
C HIS A 115 -4.93 -13.83 10.50
N VAL A 116 -3.92 -13.81 11.36
CA VAL A 116 -2.57 -14.33 11.07
C VAL A 116 -2.12 -15.15 12.26
N THR A 117 -1.67 -16.37 12.02
CA THR A 117 -1.13 -17.28 13.03
C THR A 117 0.27 -17.70 12.60
N ASP A 118 1.26 -17.47 13.43
CA ASP A 118 2.67 -17.81 13.18
C ASP A 118 3.21 -17.28 11.82
N GLY A 119 2.79 -16.06 11.46
CA GLY A 119 3.17 -15.45 10.19
C GLY A 119 2.51 -16.05 8.95
N VAL A 120 1.50 -16.91 9.13
CA VAL A 120 0.71 -17.50 8.06
C VAL A 120 -0.72 -16.97 8.12
N ALA A 121 -1.26 -16.58 6.99
CA ALA A 121 -2.64 -16.17 6.84
C ALA A 121 -3.33 -16.98 5.75
N GLU A 122 -4.57 -17.39 6.01
CA GLU A 122 -5.40 -18.06 5.03
C GLU A 122 -6.41 -17.10 4.40
N LEU A 123 -6.58 -17.25 3.10
CA LEU A 123 -7.53 -16.50 2.29
C LEU A 123 -8.48 -17.47 1.60
N ARG A 124 -9.75 -17.10 1.57
CA ARG A 124 -10.77 -17.85 0.85
C ARG A 124 -11.62 -16.93 -0.02
N ALA A 125 -11.96 -17.42 -1.20
CA ALA A 125 -12.93 -16.78 -2.07
C ALA A 125 -14.32 -17.29 -1.69
N VAL A 126 -15.20 -16.38 -1.29
CA VAL A 126 -16.56 -16.66 -0.85
C VAL A 126 -17.56 -15.92 -1.71
N GLU A 127 -18.68 -16.54 -1.98
CA GLU A 127 -19.76 -15.91 -2.72
C GLU A 127 -20.67 -15.15 -1.76
N VAL A 128 -20.86 -13.86 -2.02
CA VAL A 128 -21.64 -12.94 -1.18
C VAL A 128 -22.75 -12.31 -2.02
N PRO A 129 -23.97 -12.19 -1.50
CA PRO A 129 -25.04 -11.47 -2.18
C PRO A 129 -24.58 -10.03 -2.51
N ARG A 130 -24.94 -9.53 -3.69
CA ARG A 130 -24.78 -8.11 -4.01
C ARG A 130 -25.88 -7.35 -3.30
N GLU A 131 -25.52 -6.35 -2.52
CA GLU A 131 -26.47 -5.30 -2.19
C GLU A 131 -26.97 -4.70 -3.51
N GLN A 132 -28.29 -4.65 -3.68
CA GLN A 132 -28.92 -4.05 -4.84
C GLN A 132 -28.68 -2.53 -4.80
N ASP A 133 -27.52 -2.12 -5.21
CA ASP A 133 -27.26 -0.71 -5.50
C ASP A 133 -28.07 -0.40 -6.77
N SER A 134 -29.18 0.30 -6.60
CA SER A 134 -30.18 0.65 -7.62
C SER A 134 -29.62 1.44 -8.82
N ARG A 135 -28.33 1.74 -8.83
CA ARG A 135 -27.63 2.52 -9.85
C ARG A 135 -26.97 1.71 -10.94
N TYR A 136 -26.81 0.41 -10.80
CA TYR A 136 -26.28 -0.46 -11.86
C TYR A 136 -27.40 -1.12 -12.65
N ARG A 137 -28.01 -0.38 -13.59
CA ARG A 137 -28.74 -0.99 -14.71
C ARG A 137 -27.76 -1.86 -15.47
N TYR A 138 -28.00 -3.16 -15.41
CA TYR A 138 -27.35 -4.15 -16.24
C TYR A 138 -27.47 -3.77 -17.71
N HIS A 139 -26.42 -3.25 -18.33
CA HIS A 139 -26.28 -3.38 -19.75
C HIS A 139 -25.96 -4.84 -20.06
N HIS A 140 -26.97 -5.60 -20.37
CA HIS A 140 -26.85 -6.92 -20.95
C HIS A 140 -26.06 -6.79 -22.26
N ARG A 141 -24.74 -6.90 -22.21
CA ARG A 141 -23.95 -7.27 -23.37
C ARG A 141 -24.12 -8.78 -23.54
N GLN A 142 -25.07 -9.16 -24.40
CA GLN A 142 -25.19 -10.51 -24.93
C GLN A 142 -23.84 -10.93 -25.49
N GLY A 143 -23.25 -12.01 -24.98
CA GLY A 143 -22.11 -12.64 -25.65
C GLY A 143 -21.07 -13.35 -24.81
N TYR A 144 -20.93 -13.08 -23.52
CA TYR A 144 -19.95 -13.81 -22.70
C TYR A 144 -20.62 -14.56 -21.54
N ARG A 145 -20.96 -15.83 -21.81
CA ARG A 145 -21.35 -16.80 -20.77
C ARG A 145 -20.10 -17.24 -20.00
N HIS A 146 -19.70 -16.51 -18.97
CA HIS A 146 -18.89 -17.03 -17.89
C HIS A 146 -19.74 -17.00 -16.62
N SER A 147 -20.71 -17.91 -16.56
CA SER A 147 -21.64 -18.01 -15.45
C SER A 147 -21.25 -19.14 -14.49
N PHE A 148 -20.25 -18.88 -13.68
CA PHE A 148 -20.08 -19.58 -12.42
C PHE A 148 -20.51 -18.71 -11.22
N ILE A 149 -21.18 -17.60 -11.47
CA ILE A 149 -21.68 -16.69 -10.44
C ILE A 149 -23.19 -16.73 -10.52
N GLN A 150 -23.85 -17.04 -9.42
CA GLN A 150 -25.31 -16.94 -9.34
C GLN A 150 -25.76 -15.51 -9.62
N PRO A 151 -26.87 -15.29 -10.35
CA PRO A 151 -27.38 -13.95 -10.60
C PRO A 151 -27.64 -13.25 -9.26
N GLY A 152 -27.02 -12.08 -9.06
CA GLY A 152 -27.12 -11.32 -7.82
C GLY A 152 -26.02 -11.55 -6.79
N CYS A 153 -25.05 -12.43 -7.04
CA CYS A 153 -23.92 -12.68 -6.15
C CYS A 153 -22.59 -12.13 -6.71
N LYS A 154 -21.60 -11.98 -5.86
CA LYS A 154 -20.22 -11.62 -6.21
C LYS A 154 -19.23 -12.42 -5.39
N TRP A 155 -18.09 -12.76 -5.97
CA TRP A 155 -16.99 -13.37 -5.23
C TRP A 155 -16.20 -12.31 -4.49
N VAL A 156 -15.86 -12.59 -3.23
CA VAL A 156 -15.06 -11.72 -2.35
C VAL A 156 -13.96 -12.56 -1.71
N ILE A 157 -12.80 -11.98 -1.53
CA ILE A 157 -11.72 -12.61 -0.77
C ILE A 157 -11.89 -12.24 0.69
N VAL A 158 -11.89 -13.25 1.56
CA VAL A 158 -11.99 -13.10 3.01
C VAL A 158 -10.76 -13.74 3.64
N ASN A 159 -10.22 -13.10 4.66
CA ASN A 159 -9.16 -13.67 5.50
C ASN A 159 -9.83 -14.39 6.67
N LEU A 160 -9.57 -15.68 6.78
CA LEU A 160 -10.11 -16.54 7.83
C LEU A 160 -8.99 -16.99 8.77
N PRO A 161 -9.32 -17.32 10.01
CA PRO A 161 -8.40 -18.05 10.89
C PRO A 161 -7.94 -19.36 10.23
N VAL A 162 -6.72 -19.77 10.53
CA VAL A 162 -6.15 -21.00 9.96
C VAL A 162 -7.00 -22.21 10.33
N GLY A 163 -7.41 -22.98 9.32
CA GLY A 163 -8.24 -24.17 9.47
C GLY A 163 -9.77 -23.92 9.43
N GLU A 164 -10.24 -22.67 9.53
CA GLU A 164 -11.66 -22.38 9.36
C GLU A 164 -12.07 -22.33 7.88
N THR A 165 -13.21 -22.93 7.57
CA THR A 165 -13.78 -22.92 6.21
C THR A 165 -15.04 -22.08 6.10
N GLU A 166 -15.71 -21.85 7.22
CA GLU A 166 -16.97 -21.12 7.27
C GLU A 166 -16.76 -19.64 7.55
N VAL A 167 -17.48 -18.82 6.83
CA VAL A 167 -17.47 -17.36 6.97
C VAL A 167 -18.63 -16.95 7.84
N LYS A 168 -18.35 -16.34 8.98
CA LYS A 168 -19.39 -15.76 9.85
C LYS A 168 -19.96 -14.50 9.19
N GLU A 169 -21.25 -14.26 9.33
CA GLU A 169 -21.96 -13.13 8.70
C GLU A 169 -21.31 -11.75 8.98
N ASN A 170 -20.64 -11.59 10.12
CA ASN A 170 -19.97 -10.35 10.50
C ASN A 170 -18.69 -10.05 9.70
N MET A 171 -18.19 -11.01 8.91
CA MET A 171 -16.97 -10.86 8.10
C MET A 171 -17.24 -10.33 6.67
N PHE A 172 -18.45 -9.97 6.35
CA PHE A 172 -18.81 -9.45 5.01
C PHE A 172 -18.37 -8.00 4.76
N SER A 173 -17.69 -7.34 5.71
CA SER A 173 -17.06 -6.08 5.40
C SER A 173 -16.01 -6.30 4.31
N ILE A 174 -16.31 -5.80 3.11
CA ILE A 174 -15.49 -6.03 1.91
C ILE A 174 -14.18 -5.27 2.07
N LYS A 175 -13.20 -5.93 2.64
CA LYS A 175 -11.85 -5.41 2.76
C LYS A 175 -11.08 -5.76 1.49
N LYS A 176 -10.47 -4.77 0.87
CA LYS A 176 -9.57 -5.01 -0.28
C LYS A 176 -8.18 -5.30 0.25
N TYR A 177 -7.66 -6.46 -0.09
CA TYR A 177 -6.28 -6.84 0.24
C TYR A 177 -5.31 -6.31 -0.80
N SER A 178 -4.15 -5.82 -0.33
CA SER A 178 -3.13 -5.23 -1.19
C SER A 178 -2.61 -6.25 -2.19
N GLU A 179 -2.74 -5.95 -3.48
CA GLU A 179 -2.23 -6.73 -4.62
C GLU A 179 -2.80 -8.16 -4.78
N ILE A 180 -3.80 -8.54 -3.98
CA ILE A 180 -4.49 -9.82 -4.09
C ILE A 180 -5.80 -9.59 -4.82
N LYS A 181 -6.07 -10.40 -5.85
CA LYS A 181 -7.23 -10.25 -6.73
C LYS A 181 -7.84 -11.61 -7.04
N LEU A 182 -9.11 -11.60 -7.37
CA LEU A 182 -9.79 -12.74 -7.97
C LEU A 182 -9.51 -12.79 -9.49
N HIS A 183 -9.28 -13.98 -9.99
CA HIS A 183 -9.06 -14.26 -11.39
C HIS A 183 -10.02 -15.37 -11.85
N ARG A 184 -10.71 -15.17 -12.98
CA ARG A 184 -11.63 -16.13 -13.57
C ARG A 184 -12.65 -16.71 -12.56
N GLY A 185 -13.41 -15.82 -11.93
CA GLY A 185 -14.42 -16.17 -10.94
C GLY A 185 -13.84 -16.23 -9.51
N ASN A 186 -13.60 -17.41 -8.99
CA ASN A 186 -13.24 -17.64 -7.60
C ASN A 186 -11.75 -17.90 -7.33
N LYS A 187 -10.89 -17.88 -8.38
CA LYS A 187 -9.45 -18.18 -8.18
C LYS A 187 -8.72 -16.98 -7.60
N ILE A 188 -8.02 -17.18 -6.49
CA ILE A 188 -7.20 -16.16 -5.85
C ILE A 188 -5.86 -16.06 -6.59
N LYS A 189 -5.45 -14.85 -6.95
CA LYS A 189 -4.17 -14.56 -7.58
C LYS A 189 -3.51 -13.35 -6.96
N GLY A 190 -2.23 -13.46 -6.66
CA GLY A 190 -1.42 -12.37 -6.12
C GLY A 190 0.05 -12.77 -6.02
N PRO A 191 0.94 -11.83 -5.78
CA PRO A 191 2.33 -12.16 -5.45
C PRO A 191 2.39 -12.82 -4.07
N TYR A 192 3.27 -13.79 -3.90
CA TYR A 192 3.46 -14.53 -2.65
C TYR A 192 2.22 -15.30 -2.15
N VAL A 193 1.24 -15.52 -3.03
CA VAL A 193 0.04 -16.31 -2.73
C VAL A 193 0.29 -17.74 -3.17
N GLU A 194 0.20 -18.68 -2.24
CA GLU A 194 0.30 -20.11 -2.47
C GLU A 194 -1.10 -20.72 -2.40
N LEU A 195 -1.53 -21.35 -3.49
CA LEU A 195 -2.86 -21.98 -3.53
C LEU A 195 -2.88 -23.25 -2.68
N LEU A 196 -3.94 -23.43 -1.91
CA LEU A 196 -4.15 -24.64 -1.14
C LEU A 196 -4.66 -25.77 -2.06
N PRO A 197 -4.13 -26.99 -1.93
CA PRO A 197 -4.60 -28.12 -2.71
C PRO A 197 -6.06 -28.46 -2.38
N GLY A 198 -6.79 -28.98 -3.35
CA GLY A 198 -8.19 -29.42 -3.18
C GLY A 198 -9.25 -28.32 -3.29
N ALA A 199 -8.89 -27.04 -3.29
CA ALA A 199 -9.84 -25.92 -3.31
C ALA A 199 -10.03 -25.27 -4.69
N ASN A 200 -9.58 -25.90 -5.77
CA ASN A 200 -9.68 -25.36 -7.15
C ASN A 200 -9.20 -23.89 -7.31
N GLY A 201 -8.32 -23.44 -6.42
CA GLY A 201 -7.79 -22.08 -6.39
C GLY A 201 -8.65 -21.06 -5.63
N SER A 202 -9.75 -21.48 -4.98
CA SER A 202 -10.57 -20.61 -4.13
C SER A 202 -10.01 -20.42 -2.73
N ALA A 203 -9.01 -21.21 -2.33
CA ALA A 203 -8.31 -21.06 -1.07
C ALA A 203 -6.81 -20.88 -1.31
N ALA A 204 -6.19 -20.04 -0.51
CA ALA A 204 -4.79 -19.72 -0.61
C ALA A 204 -4.21 -19.35 0.75
N LYS A 205 -2.90 -19.54 0.92
CA LYS A 205 -2.15 -19.07 2.08
C LYS A 205 -1.11 -18.03 1.67
N ILE A 206 -0.79 -17.17 2.60
CA ILE A 206 0.30 -16.21 2.50
C ILE A 206 1.17 -16.40 3.73
N THR A 207 2.47 -16.59 3.51
CA THR A 207 3.46 -16.73 4.57
C THR A 207 4.42 -15.55 4.53
N VAL A 208 4.84 -15.06 5.69
CA VAL A 208 5.86 -14.01 5.79
C VAL A 208 7.15 -14.50 5.15
N GLN A 209 7.61 -13.78 4.13
CA GLN A 209 8.86 -14.07 3.41
C GLN A 209 9.71 -12.81 3.32
N GLU A 210 11.03 -13.00 3.28
CA GLU A 210 11.96 -11.89 3.17
C GLU A 210 11.76 -11.10 1.88
N GLY A 211 11.65 -9.78 1.99
CA GLY A 211 11.55 -8.85 0.87
C GLY A 211 10.22 -8.88 0.13
N MET A 212 9.14 -9.38 0.73
CA MET A 212 7.79 -9.31 0.12
C MET A 212 7.40 -7.88 -0.26
N TRP A 213 7.85 -6.90 0.50
CA TRP A 213 7.54 -5.48 0.31
C TRP A 213 8.67 -4.72 -0.38
N GLU A 214 9.71 -5.41 -0.82
CA GLU A 214 10.85 -4.74 -1.44
C GLU A 214 10.45 -3.90 -2.65
N ASP A 215 10.93 -2.65 -2.70
CA ASP A 215 10.80 -1.79 -3.87
C ASP A 215 12.17 -1.29 -4.35
N LYS A 216 12.31 -1.06 -5.65
CA LYS A 216 13.50 -0.51 -6.28
C LYS A 216 13.09 0.62 -7.21
N LEU A 217 13.66 1.79 -7.02
CA LEU A 217 13.32 2.98 -7.80
C LEU A 217 11.81 3.30 -7.78
N GLY A 218 11.14 3.09 -6.62
CA GLY A 218 9.71 3.32 -6.48
C GLY A 218 8.82 2.23 -7.10
N ARG A 219 9.41 1.17 -7.67
CA ARG A 219 8.72 0.02 -8.23
C ARG A 219 8.93 -1.20 -7.35
N LYS A 220 7.86 -1.96 -7.12
CA LYS A 220 7.92 -3.21 -6.39
C LYS A 220 8.74 -4.24 -7.16
N ILE A 221 9.51 -5.03 -6.42
CA ILE A 221 10.29 -6.16 -6.96
C ILE A 221 9.55 -7.44 -6.58
N ASP A 222 9.07 -8.17 -7.56
CA ASP A 222 8.49 -9.48 -7.35
C ASP A 222 9.56 -10.58 -7.16
N GLY A 223 9.16 -11.73 -6.65
CA GLY A 223 10.08 -12.85 -6.42
C GLY A 223 10.76 -13.34 -7.71
N GLY A 224 10.12 -13.24 -8.86
CA GLY A 224 10.69 -13.59 -10.15
C GLY A 224 11.80 -12.63 -10.59
N GLU A 225 11.65 -11.35 -10.34
CA GLU A 225 12.68 -10.34 -10.64
C GLU A 225 13.90 -10.50 -9.72
N ARG A 226 13.70 -10.77 -8.44
CA ARG A 226 14.78 -11.11 -7.50
C ARG A 226 15.59 -12.32 -7.98
N ARG A 227 14.92 -13.42 -8.31
CA ARG A 227 15.56 -14.64 -8.79
C ARG A 227 16.39 -14.40 -10.06
N ARG A 228 15.88 -13.62 -11.00
CA ARG A 228 16.64 -13.24 -12.22
C ARG A 228 17.87 -12.40 -11.90
N ALA A 229 17.77 -11.49 -10.93
CA ALA A 229 18.90 -10.68 -10.49
C ALA A 229 19.98 -11.51 -9.81
N GLU A 230 19.61 -12.46 -8.95
CA GLU A 230 20.52 -13.39 -8.30
C GLU A 230 21.24 -14.29 -9.29
N VAL A 231 20.52 -14.84 -10.27
CA VAL A 231 21.11 -15.68 -11.33
C VAL A 231 22.12 -14.87 -12.16
N ARG A 232 21.78 -13.61 -12.50
CA ARG A 232 22.74 -12.73 -13.21
C ARG A 232 23.97 -12.43 -12.39
N ALA A 233 23.81 -12.10 -11.11
CA ALA A 233 24.95 -11.86 -10.21
C ALA A 233 25.84 -13.08 -10.07
N LYS A 234 25.27 -14.29 -9.89
CA LYS A 234 26.03 -15.54 -9.83
C LYS A 234 26.82 -15.81 -11.10
N ARG A 235 26.24 -15.54 -12.28
CA ARG A 235 26.95 -15.69 -13.57
C ARG A 235 28.12 -14.73 -13.67
N GLN A 236 27.93 -13.46 -13.34
CA GLN A 236 29.01 -12.45 -13.37
C GLN A 236 30.16 -12.81 -12.44
N ILE A 237 29.87 -13.29 -11.22
CA ILE A 237 30.89 -13.76 -10.28
C ILE A 237 31.62 -14.98 -10.84
N ALA A 238 30.92 -15.92 -11.48
CA ALA A 238 31.54 -17.09 -12.08
C ALA A 238 32.42 -16.74 -13.28
N GLU A 239 32.04 -15.76 -14.08
CA GLU A 239 32.83 -15.25 -15.21
C GLU A 239 34.07 -14.50 -14.74
N SER A 240 33.96 -13.64 -13.71
CA SER A 240 35.12 -12.92 -13.16
C SER A 240 36.15 -13.84 -12.47
N LYS A 241 35.76 -15.03 -12.02
CA LYS A 241 36.69 -16.01 -11.45
C LYS A 241 37.44 -16.84 -12.52
N LYS A 242 37.01 -16.79 -13.78
CA LYS A 242 37.65 -17.49 -14.90
C LYS A 242 38.70 -16.64 -15.63
N GLN A 243 38.70 -15.33 -15.39
CA GLN A 243 39.72 -14.39 -15.80
C GLN A 243 40.83 -14.29 -14.76
#